data_f2860460e0af6adb9f7a03f7029b535f
#
_entry.id   f2860460e0af6adb9f7a03f7029b535f
#
_cell.length_a   1.000
_cell.length_b   1.000
_cell.length_c   1.000
_cell.angle_alpha   90.00
_cell.angle_beta   90.00
_cell.angle_gamma   90.00
#
_symmetry.space_group_name_H-M   'P 1'
#
loop_
_entity.id
_entity.type
_entity.pdbx_description
1 polymer ?
#
loop_
_entity_poly.entity_id
_entity_poly.type
_entity_poly.pdbx_seq_one_letter_code
_entity_poly.pdbx_strand_id
1 'polypeptide(L)'
;MTTADGAPLEVRRLEGQSEAEACARMMAASEPWITLRRDADAALAIVTDPGRESCGAFLGSQLVGFVILVMHGAFVGYVQSVCVEPGRRGQGLGRRLMAFAEERILRETPNVFLNVASFNPDARRLYERLGYEVVGELRDYIVSGHSEILMRKSTGPLAEFRKR
;
A
#
# COMPACT_ATOMS: atom_id res chain seq x y z
N MET A 1 -10.66 16.29 -5.47
CA MET A 1 -10.33 16.82 -4.15
C MET A 1 -9.09 17.68 -4.30
N THR A 2 -9.24 18.95 -4.22
CA THR A 2 -8.14 19.91 -4.15
C THR A 2 -7.80 20.11 -2.68
N THR A 3 -6.53 20.13 -2.36
CA THR A 3 -6.06 20.51 -1.02
C THR A 3 -6.25 22.01 -0.80
N ALA A 4 -6.05 22.49 0.43
CA ALA A 4 -6.11 23.91 0.79
C ALA A 4 -5.24 24.82 -0.12
N ASP A 5 -4.24 24.25 -0.81
CA ASP A 5 -3.33 24.94 -1.73
C ASP A 5 -3.71 24.81 -3.21
N GLY A 6 -4.87 24.24 -3.54
CA GLY A 6 -5.39 24.18 -4.93
C GLY A 6 -4.68 23.23 -5.89
N ALA A 7 -3.61 22.53 -5.46
CA ALA A 7 -2.91 21.58 -6.31
C ALA A 7 -3.71 20.26 -6.44
N PRO A 8 -3.89 19.70 -7.65
CA PRO A 8 -4.54 18.41 -7.82
C PRO A 8 -3.66 17.29 -7.23
N LEU A 9 -4.29 16.31 -6.58
CA LEU A 9 -3.62 15.09 -6.16
C LEU A 9 -3.42 14.18 -7.38
N GLU A 10 -2.18 13.85 -7.66
CA GLU A 10 -1.79 12.89 -8.68
C GLU A 10 -1.24 11.62 -8.03
N VAL A 11 -1.67 10.45 -8.49
CA VAL A 11 -1.07 9.17 -8.12
C VAL A 11 -0.47 8.54 -9.37
N ARG A 12 0.85 8.35 -9.37
CA ARG A 12 1.60 7.82 -10.50
C ARG A 12 2.79 6.98 -10.05
N ARG A 13 3.42 6.26 -10.97
CA ARG A 13 4.69 5.58 -10.67
C ARG A 13 5.75 6.57 -10.21
N LEU A 14 6.62 6.10 -9.30
CA LEU A 14 7.80 6.87 -8.90
C LEU A 14 8.76 6.98 -10.07
N GLU A 15 9.39 8.14 -10.21
CA GLU A 15 10.35 8.44 -11.25
C GLU A 15 11.71 8.81 -10.64
N GLY A 16 12.74 8.07 -11.03
CA GLY A 16 14.11 8.35 -10.64
C GLY A 16 14.43 8.09 -9.17
N GLN A 17 15.70 8.28 -8.86
CA GLN A 17 16.28 7.96 -7.56
C GLN A 17 15.74 8.85 -6.42
N SER A 18 15.56 10.14 -6.70
CA SER A 18 15.12 11.10 -5.67
C SER A 18 13.72 10.78 -5.10
N GLU A 19 12.78 10.41 -5.96
CA GLU A 19 11.43 10.03 -5.51
C GLU A 19 11.45 8.69 -4.78
N ALA A 20 12.26 7.72 -5.24
CA ALA A 20 12.44 6.45 -4.55
C ALA A 20 13.02 6.62 -3.15
N GLU A 21 14.02 7.48 -2.99
CA GLU A 21 14.60 7.80 -1.68
C GLU A 21 13.62 8.54 -0.77
N ALA A 22 12.82 9.46 -1.31
CA ALA A 22 11.78 10.15 -0.54
C ALA A 22 10.73 9.16 -0.03
N CYS A 23 10.30 8.23 -0.86
CA CYS A 23 9.39 7.15 -0.50
C CYS A 23 10.00 6.24 0.59
N ALA A 24 11.25 5.82 0.43
CA ALA A 24 11.95 4.98 1.40
C ALA A 24 12.11 5.68 2.77
N ARG A 25 12.45 6.97 2.78
CA ARG A 25 12.50 7.76 4.02
C ARG A 25 11.14 7.85 4.71
N MET A 26 10.06 8.08 3.96
CA MET A 26 8.71 8.12 4.50
C MET A 26 8.32 6.76 5.11
N MET A 27 8.66 5.65 4.45
CA MET A 27 8.43 4.30 4.96
C MET A 27 9.19 4.09 6.28
N ALA A 28 10.49 4.29 6.29
CA ALA A 28 11.35 4.04 7.45
C ALA A 28 10.99 4.91 8.67
N ALA A 29 10.38 6.07 8.46
CA ALA A 29 9.95 7.00 9.51
C ALA A 29 8.51 6.76 10.01
N SER A 30 7.82 5.73 9.50
CA SER A 30 6.40 5.50 9.77
C SER A 30 6.13 4.12 10.38
N GLU A 31 5.11 4.02 11.24
CA GLU A 31 4.54 2.72 11.61
C GLU A 31 3.73 2.14 10.42
N PRO A 32 3.69 0.85 10.26
CA PRO A 32 4.22 -0.21 11.13
C PRO A 32 5.71 -0.54 10.90
N TRP A 33 6.39 0.09 9.95
CA TRP A 33 7.74 -0.31 9.53
C TRP A 33 8.81 -0.08 10.61
N ILE A 34 8.63 0.92 11.49
CA ILE A 34 9.52 1.12 12.65
C ILE A 34 9.49 -0.13 13.54
N THR A 35 8.33 -0.57 13.96
CA THR A 35 8.14 -1.80 14.76
C THR A 35 8.60 -3.05 14.01
N LEU A 36 8.39 -3.11 12.69
CA LEU A 36 8.84 -4.20 11.82
C LEU A 36 10.35 -4.13 11.49
N ARG A 37 11.08 -3.19 12.08
CA ARG A 37 12.55 -3.04 11.97
C ARG A 37 13.03 -2.83 10.53
N ARG A 38 12.24 -2.14 9.71
CA ARG A 38 12.64 -1.75 8.36
C ARG A 38 13.30 -0.39 8.38
N ASP A 39 14.61 -0.37 8.22
CA ASP A 39 15.40 0.86 8.06
C ASP A 39 15.27 1.45 6.63
N ALA A 40 15.96 2.55 6.40
CA ALA A 40 15.93 3.25 5.13
C ALA A 40 16.50 2.41 3.97
N ASP A 41 17.53 1.60 4.21
CA ASP A 41 18.15 0.75 3.17
C ASP A 41 17.22 -0.40 2.78
N ALA A 42 16.61 -1.06 3.77
CA ALA A 42 15.59 -2.10 3.53
C ALA A 42 14.36 -1.52 2.81
N ALA A 43 13.93 -0.32 3.18
CA ALA A 43 12.84 0.38 2.52
C ALA A 43 13.20 0.72 1.06
N LEU A 44 14.40 1.23 0.81
CA LEU A 44 14.85 1.58 -0.54
C LEU A 44 14.93 0.34 -1.43
N ALA A 45 15.44 -0.77 -0.92
CA ALA A 45 15.48 -2.03 -1.66
C ALA A 45 14.07 -2.52 -2.07
N ILE A 46 13.05 -2.31 -1.22
CA ILE A 46 11.66 -2.61 -1.56
C ILE A 46 11.13 -1.66 -2.64
N VAL A 47 11.34 -0.37 -2.47
CA VAL A 47 10.82 0.67 -3.38
C VAL A 47 11.41 0.55 -4.78
N THR A 48 12.69 0.18 -4.89
CA THR A 48 13.42 0.09 -6.16
C THR A 48 13.42 -1.30 -6.78
N ASP A 49 12.80 -2.30 -6.15
CA ASP A 49 12.71 -3.65 -6.70
C ASP A 49 11.91 -3.64 -8.01
N PRO A 50 12.51 -4.08 -9.14
CA PRO A 50 11.83 -4.09 -10.44
C PRO A 50 10.63 -5.06 -10.51
N GLY A 51 10.53 -6.01 -9.59
CA GLY A 51 9.38 -6.92 -9.44
C GLY A 51 8.18 -6.24 -8.76
N ARG A 52 8.27 -4.97 -8.37
CA ARG A 52 7.21 -4.23 -7.70
C ARG A 52 6.78 -3.01 -8.50
N GLU A 53 5.53 -2.63 -8.32
CA GLU A 53 5.00 -1.38 -8.85
C GLU A 53 4.91 -0.35 -7.71
N SER A 54 5.93 0.51 -7.59
CA SER A 54 5.97 1.57 -6.58
C SER A 54 5.38 2.86 -7.14
N CYS A 55 4.29 3.33 -6.51
CA CYS A 55 3.55 4.53 -6.93
C CYS A 55 3.47 5.53 -5.80
N GLY A 56 3.68 6.81 -6.11
CA GLY A 56 3.56 7.93 -5.18
C GLY A 56 2.30 8.74 -5.39
N ALA A 57 1.78 9.30 -4.32
CA ALA A 57 0.76 10.34 -4.34
C ALA A 57 1.45 11.70 -4.17
N PHE A 58 1.22 12.60 -5.12
CA PHE A 58 1.88 13.90 -5.17
C PHE A 58 0.87 15.05 -5.12
N LEU A 59 1.25 16.11 -4.41
CA LEU A 59 0.64 17.42 -4.46
C LEU A 59 1.66 18.39 -5.05
N GLY A 60 1.49 18.72 -6.34
CA GLY A 60 2.57 19.32 -7.11
C GLY A 60 3.80 18.40 -7.14
N SER A 61 4.94 18.87 -6.67
CA SER A 61 6.18 18.08 -6.57
C SER A 61 6.34 17.33 -5.23
N GLN A 62 5.47 17.57 -4.26
CA GLN A 62 5.60 16.99 -2.92
C GLN A 62 4.99 15.59 -2.86
N LEU A 63 5.79 14.59 -2.50
CA LEU A 63 5.32 13.25 -2.16
C LEU A 63 4.58 13.30 -0.81
N VAL A 64 3.29 12.91 -0.81
CA VAL A 64 2.43 12.92 0.38
C VAL A 64 1.93 11.54 0.79
N GLY A 65 2.26 10.53 0.03
CA GLY A 65 1.94 9.14 0.31
C GLY A 65 2.43 8.23 -0.79
N PHE A 66 2.33 6.92 -0.57
CA PHE A 66 2.71 5.93 -1.58
C PHE A 66 1.93 4.64 -1.43
N VAL A 67 1.92 3.84 -2.50
CA VAL A 67 1.46 2.45 -2.50
C VAL A 67 2.43 1.59 -3.31
N ILE A 68 2.70 0.37 -2.82
CA ILE A 68 3.57 -0.60 -3.48
C ILE A 68 2.77 -1.87 -3.75
N LEU A 69 2.76 -2.31 -5.01
CA LEU A 69 2.01 -3.46 -5.48
C LEU A 69 2.94 -4.59 -5.93
N VAL A 70 2.52 -5.82 -5.68
CA VAL A 70 3.13 -7.04 -6.22
C VAL A 70 2.12 -7.72 -7.15
N MET A 71 2.47 -7.79 -8.44
CA MET A 71 1.59 -8.28 -9.51
C MET A 71 2.00 -9.65 -10.05
N HIS A 72 2.78 -10.41 -9.28
CA HIS A 72 3.27 -11.75 -9.63
C HIS A 72 3.28 -12.67 -8.40
N GLY A 73 3.54 -13.95 -8.61
CA GLY A 73 3.61 -14.96 -7.53
C GLY A 73 2.25 -15.54 -7.18
N ALA A 74 2.15 -16.17 -6.00
CA ALA A 74 0.96 -16.92 -5.58
C ALA A 74 -0.25 -16.02 -5.30
N PHE A 75 -0.01 -14.81 -4.81
CA PHE A 75 -1.04 -13.80 -4.52
C PHE A 75 -0.89 -12.61 -5.48
N VAL A 76 -1.23 -12.83 -6.73
CA VAL A 76 -1.29 -11.73 -7.72
C VAL A 76 -2.29 -10.69 -7.25
N GLY A 77 -1.86 -9.41 -7.25
CA GLY A 77 -2.68 -8.32 -6.74
C GLY A 77 -2.52 -8.10 -5.24
N TYR A 78 -1.28 -8.22 -4.75
CA TYR A 78 -0.95 -7.96 -3.36
C TYR A 78 -0.50 -6.50 -3.15
N VAL A 79 -1.23 -5.79 -2.29
CA VAL A 79 -0.85 -4.45 -1.82
C VAL A 79 0.14 -4.63 -0.68
N GLN A 80 1.43 -4.45 -0.98
CA GLN A 80 2.50 -4.70 -0.03
C GLN A 80 2.66 -3.59 1.01
N SER A 81 2.50 -2.34 0.58
CA SER A 81 2.69 -1.18 1.47
C SER A 81 1.78 -0.04 1.04
N VAL A 82 1.16 0.61 2.00
CA VAL A 82 0.44 1.88 1.83
C VAL A 82 0.85 2.82 2.96
N CYS A 83 1.26 4.01 2.63
CA CYS A 83 1.62 5.04 3.60
C CYS A 83 1.08 6.40 3.20
N VAL A 84 0.67 7.16 4.19
CA VAL A 84 0.33 8.58 4.07
C VAL A 84 1.20 9.36 5.03
N GLU A 85 1.76 10.46 4.56
CA GLU A 85 2.53 11.40 5.39
C GLU A 85 1.75 11.73 6.68
N PRO A 86 2.38 11.64 7.88
CA PRO A 86 1.67 11.77 9.15
C PRO A 86 0.81 13.04 9.26
N GLY A 87 1.32 14.19 8.81
CA GLY A 87 0.61 15.47 8.83
C GLY A 87 -0.60 15.58 7.89
N ARG A 88 -0.79 14.58 7.02
CA ARG A 88 -1.87 14.55 6.02
C ARG A 88 -2.83 13.37 6.19
N ARG A 89 -2.74 12.66 7.30
CA ARG A 89 -3.68 11.58 7.65
C ARG A 89 -5.07 12.15 7.94
N GLY A 90 -6.09 11.31 7.82
CA GLY A 90 -7.48 11.72 8.04
C GLY A 90 -8.10 12.56 6.91
N GLN A 91 -7.37 12.85 5.83
CA GLN A 91 -7.82 13.65 4.70
C GLN A 91 -8.26 12.79 3.49
N GLY A 92 -8.44 11.50 3.66
CA GLY A 92 -8.88 10.58 2.61
C GLY A 92 -7.79 10.11 1.65
N LEU A 93 -6.51 10.48 1.85
CA LEU A 93 -5.41 10.08 0.96
C LEU A 93 -5.20 8.58 0.92
N GLY A 94 -5.26 7.89 2.07
CA GLY A 94 -5.15 6.43 2.12
C GLY A 94 -6.24 5.73 1.32
N ARG A 95 -7.48 6.22 1.38
CA ARG A 95 -8.59 5.72 0.56
C ARG A 95 -8.33 5.92 -0.94
N ARG A 96 -7.75 7.04 -1.33
CA ARG A 96 -7.42 7.32 -2.73
C ARG A 96 -6.28 6.44 -3.25
N LEU A 97 -5.25 6.21 -2.44
CA LEU A 97 -4.18 5.26 -2.75
C LEU A 97 -4.72 3.84 -2.93
N MET A 98 -5.62 3.40 -2.03
CA MET A 98 -6.27 2.11 -2.16
C MET A 98 -7.16 2.00 -3.40
N ALA A 99 -7.93 3.03 -3.72
CA ALA A 99 -8.75 3.05 -4.94
C ALA A 99 -7.90 2.94 -6.21
N PHE A 100 -6.77 3.64 -6.26
CA PHE A 100 -5.79 3.50 -7.35
C PHE A 100 -5.22 2.07 -7.44
N ALA A 101 -4.82 1.50 -6.30
CA ALA A 101 -4.30 0.13 -6.23
C ALA A 101 -5.34 -0.89 -6.71
N GLU A 102 -6.58 -0.79 -6.24
CA GLU A 102 -7.68 -1.66 -6.63
C GLU A 102 -7.98 -1.55 -8.14
N GLU A 103 -8.05 -0.35 -8.68
CA GLU A 103 -8.24 -0.13 -10.12
C GLU A 103 -7.13 -0.78 -10.93
N ARG A 104 -5.87 -0.62 -10.52
CA ARG A 104 -4.72 -1.25 -11.19
C ARG A 104 -4.77 -2.77 -11.12
N ILE A 105 -5.03 -3.34 -9.96
CA ILE A 105 -5.03 -4.79 -9.72
C ILE A 105 -6.21 -5.46 -10.42
N LEU A 106 -7.41 -4.90 -10.32
CA LEU A 106 -8.65 -5.49 -10.84
C LEU A 106 -8.73 -5.52 -12.37
N ARG A 107 -7.75 -4.94 -13.08
CA ARG A 107 -7.58 -5.15 -14.53
C ARG A 107 -6.99 -6.53 -14.86
N GLU A 108 -6.27 -7.15 -13.93
CA GLU A 108 -5.53 -8.40 -14.17
C GLU A 108 -6.00 -9.58 -13.32
N THR A 109 -6.62 -9.34 -12.18
CA THR A 109 -7.08 -10.37 -11.25
C THR A 109 -8.32 -9.91 -10.50
N PRO A 110 -9.26 -10.81 -10.13
CA PRO A 110 -10.44 -10.43 -9.37
C PRO A 110 -10.17 -10.25 -7.88
N ASN A 111 -8.94 -10.49 -7.41
CA ASN A 111 -8.59 -10.48 -6.01
C ASN A 111 -7.57 -9.38 -5.70
N VAL A 112 -7.80 -8.68 -4.59
CA VAL A 112 -6.84 -7.76 -3.98
C VAL A 112 -6.52 -8.30 -2.59
N PHE A 113 -5.24 -8.56 -2.34
CA PHE A 113 -4.74 -9.05 -1.06
C PHE A 113 -3.92 -7.97 -0.35
N LEU A 114 -3.92 -7.99 0.96
CA LEU A 114 -3.00 -7.21 1.79
C LEU A 114 -2.81 -7.90 3.13
N ASN A 115 -1.73 -7.53 3.81
CA ASN A 115 -1.55 -7.79 5.23
C ASN A 115 -1.62 -6.48 6.01
N VAL A 116 -2.20 -6.54 7.20
CA VAL A 116 -2.17 -5.44 8.16
C VAL A 116 -1.61 -5.93 9.48
N ALA A 117 -0.65 -5.19 10.05
CA ALA A 117 -0.07 -5.53 11.33
C ALA A 117 -1.13 -5.53 12.44
N SER A 118 -1.08 -6.52 13.33
CA SER A 118 -2.05 -6.68 14.42
C SER A 118 -2.12 -5.46 15.35
N PHE A 119 -1.02 -4.69 15.43
CA PHE A 119 -0.91 -3.48 16.22
C PHE A 119 -1.29 -2.18 15.43
N ASN A 120 -1.90 -2.32 14.23
CA ASN A 120 -2.38 -1.19 13.41
C ASN A 120 -3.90 -1.25 13.21
N PRO A 121 -4.70 -1.04 14.29
CA PRO A 121 -6.16 -1.17 14.22
C PRO A 121 -6.83 -0.12 13.31
N ASP A 122 -6.20 1.05 13.14
CA ASP A 122 -6.76 2.11 12.29
C ASP A 122 -6.71 1.73 10.81
N ALA A 123 -5.60 1.16 10.36
CA ALA A 123 -5.49 0.64 8.99
C ALA A 123 -6.46 -0.53 8.77
N ARG A 124 -6.56 -1.45 9.73
CA ARG A 124 -7.53 -2.55 9.65
C ARG A 124 -8.96 -2.04 9.47
N ARG A 125 -9.40 -1.08 10.29
CA ARG A 125 -10.72 -0.46 10.15
C ARG A 125 -10.94 0.21 8.79
N LEU A 126 -9.89 0.83 8.24
CA LEU A 126 -9.95 1.38 6.89
C LEU A 126 -10.23 0.29 5.86
N TYR A 127 -9.49 -0.81 5.89
CA TYR A 127 -9.65 -1.92 4.94
C TYR A 127 -11.01 -2.60 5.08
N GLU A 128 -11.50 -2.83 6.29
CA GLU A 128 -12.85 -3.36 6.55
C GLU A 128 -13.93 -2.45 5.92
N ARG A 129 -13.81 -1.12 6.08
CA ARG A 129 -14.74 -0.16 5.44
C ARG A 129 -14.63 -0.14 3.90
N LEU A 130 -13.49 -0.52 3.34
CA LEU A 130 -13.28 -0.66 1.90
C LEU A 130 -13.77 -2.01 1.35
N GLY A 131 -14.28 -2.89 2.22
CA GLY A 131 -14.83 -4.20 1.84
C GLY A 131 -13.83 -5.35 1.85
N TYR A 132 -12.69 -5.18 2.54
CA TYR A 132 -11.76 -6.29 2.77
C TYR A 132 -12.25 -7.17 3.90
N GLU A 133 -12.13 -8.47 3.72
CA GLU A 133 -12.46 -9.49 4.69
C GLU A 133 -11.19 -10.18 5.20
N VAL A 134 -11.21 -10.57 6.48
CA VAL A 134 -10.12 -11.33 7.09
C VAL A 134 -10.08 -12.74 6.50
N VAL A 135 -8.94 -13.15 5.99
CA VAL A 135 -8.68 -14.52 5.52
C VAL A 135 -8.04 -15.36 6.62
N GLY A 136 -7.11 -14.78 7.38
CA GLY A 136 -6.42 -15.46 8.44
C GLY A 136 -5.38 -14.61 9.15
N GLU A 137 -4.76 -15.20 10.15
CA GLU A 137 -3.70 -14.60 10.96
C GLU A 137 -2.37 -15.32 10.71
N LEU A 138 -1.32 -14.55 10.45
CA LEU A 138 0.05 -15.00 10.27
C LEU A 138 0.84 -14.62 11.54
N ARG A 139 0.94 -15.55 12.49
CA ARG A 139 1.64 -15.28 13.76
C ARG A 139 3.15 -15.23 13.57
N ASP A 140 3.80 -14.28 14.23
CA ASP A 140 5.27 -14.10 14.19
C ASP A 140 5.84 -14.05 12.76
N TYR A 141 5.06 -13.52 11.81
CA TYR A 141 5.41 -13.62 10.39
C TYR A 141 6.57 -12.71 9.98
N ILE A 142 6.61 -11.47 10.47
CA ILE A 142 7.68 -10.52 10.15
C ILE A 142 8.63 -10.34 11.34
N VAL A 143 8.06 -10.05 12.51
CA VAL A 143 8.82 -9.92 13.77
C VAL A 143 8.14 -10.72 14.87
N SER A 144 8.93 -11.29 15.76
CA SER A 144 8.43 -12.04 16.90
C SER A 144 7.52 -11.19 17.79
N GLY A 145 6.45 -11.78 18.28
CA GLY A 145 5.48 -11.13 19.17
C GLY A 145 4.39 -10.33 18.45
N HIS A 146 4.42 -10.25 17.13
CA HIS A 146 3.41 -9.55 16.32
C HIS A 146 2.88 -10.43 15.20
N SER A 147 1.57 -10.34 14.97
CA SER A 147 0.91 -11.04 13.87
C SER A 147 0.64 -10.08 12.71
N GLU A 148 0.53 -10.65 11.51
CA GLU A 148 -0.03 -9.99 10.35
C GLU A 148 -1.42 -10.58 10.06
N ILE A 149 -2.40 -9.74 9.79
CA ILE A 149 -3.75 -10.15 9.42
C ILE A 149 -3.86 -10.12 7.90
N LEU A 150 -3.96 -11.28 7.29
CA LEU A 150 -4.18 -11.40 5.84
C LEU A 150 -5.64 -11.05 5.54
N MET A 151 -5.84 -10.10 4.64
CA MET A 151 -7.17 -9.66 4.20
C MET A 151 -7.30 -9.75 2.68
N ARG A 152 -8.51 -9.92 2.20
CA ARG A 152 -8.83 -10.01 0.77
C ARG A 152 -10.11 -9.23 0.44
N LYS A 153 -10.10 -8.55 -0.71
CA LYS A 153 -11.27 -8.07 -1.41
C LYS A 153 -11.37 -8.78 -2.75
N SER A 154 -12.54 -9.28 -3.12
CA SER A 154 -12.72 -10.06 -4.35
C SER A 154 -13.97 -9.62 -5.10
N THR A 155 -13.88 -9.66 -6.44
CA THR A 155 -15.03 -9.46 -7.34
C THR A 155 -15.56 -10.77 -7.90
N GLY A 156 -14.93 -11.92 -7.55
CA GLY A 156 -15.39 -13.24 -7.98
C GLY A 156 -14.26 -14.26 -8.06
N PRO A 157 -14.57 -15.50 -8.47
CA PRO A 157 -13.59 -16.57 -8.63
C PRO A 157 -12.56 -16.26 -9.72
N LEU A 158 -11.33 -16.68 -9.49
CA LEU A 158 -10.23 -16.47 -10.45
C LEU A 158 -10.51 -17.14 -11.81
N ALA A 159 -11.12 -18.34 -11.81
CA ALA A 159 -11.42 -19.08 -13.03
C ALA A 159 -12.46 -18.39 -13.94
N GLU A 160 -13.28 -17.50 -13.37
CA GLU A 160 -14.34 -16.77 -14.10
C GLU A 160 -13.90 -15.37 -14.53
N PHE A 161 -12.72 -14.95 -14.09
CA PHE A 161 -12.20 -13.62 -14.38
C PHE A 161 -11.86 -13.45 -15.85
N ARG A 162 -12.31 -12.36 -16.45
CA ARG A 162 -11.92 -11.91 -17.80
C ARG A 162 -11.13 -10.62 -17.69
N LYS A 163 -9.89 -10.63 -18.16
CA LYS A 163 -9.05 -9.44 -18.23
C LYS A 163 -9.76 -8.37 -19.07
N ARG A 164 -9.78 -7.16 -18.58
CA ARG A 164 -10.36 -6.00 -19.27
C ARG A 164 -9.28 -5.21 -20.02
#